data_04e100ce3614792b390298b9159672fb
#
_entry.id   04e100ce3614792b390298b9159672fb
#
_cell.length_a   1.000
_cell.length_b   1.000
_cell.length_c   1.000
_cell.angle_alpha   90.00
_cell.angle_beta   90.00
_cell.angle_gamma   90.00
#
_symmetry.space_group_name_H-M   'P 1'
#
loop_
_entity.id
_entity.type
_entity.pdbx_description
1 polymer ?
#
loop_
_entity_poly.entity_id
_entity_poly.type
_entity_poly.pdbx_seq_one_letter_code
_entity_poly.pdbx_strand_id
1 'polypeptide(L)'
;DDLIITKIEGGYLIILNAACKDKDFEILSKILNNKFKIKLDNERSLIAIQGPRSVEILNSIIPEVNKLKFMTGGWFDYQSRKLFVTRSGYTGEDGFEVSILNDLVENFTQNLIDSGAELIGLGARDTLRLEAGLCLYGHELDLNKTPIEANLKWAISKERLSNGGFLGSDKIIKQIQ
;
A
#
# COMPACT_ATOMS: atom_id res chain seq x y z
N ASP A 1 -10.15 -2.74 7.60
CA ASP A 1 -9.51 -2.19 6.43
C ASP A 1 -8.32 -3.04 6.02
N ASP A 2 -8.01 -3.08 4.75
CA ASP A 2 -6.77 -3.66 4.23
C ASP A 2 -5.70 -2.57 4.15
N LEU A 3 -4.46 -2.92 4.46
CA LEU A 3 -3.35 -1.99 4.50
C LEU A 3 -2.02 -2.67 4.16
N ILE A 4 -1.03 -1.88 3.75
CA ILE A 4 0.32 -2.39 3.46
C ILE A 4 1.28 -1.94 4.54
N ILE A 5 1.97 -2.90 5.16
CA ILE A 5 2.99 -2.64 6.18
C ILE A 5 4.36 -2.98 5.60
N THR A 6 5.21 -1.98 5.46
CA THR A 6 6.59 -2.17 5.00
C THR A 6 7.57 -1.93 6.15
N LYS A 7 8.44 -2.91 6.41
CA LYS A 7 9.51 -2.76 7.39
C LYS A 7 10.58 -1.83 6.83
N ILE A 8 10.94 -0.82 7.59
CA ILE A 8 12.01 0.12 7.28
C ILE A 8 13.04 0.15 8.42
N GLU A 9 14.16 0.81 8.22
CA GLU A 9 15.12 1.02 9.30
C GLU A 9 14.48 1.84 10.43
N GLY A 10 14.52 1.33 11.64
CA GLY A 10 13.96 1.97 12.82
C GLY A 10 12.44 1.88 12.99
N GLY A 11 11.72 1.17 12.11
CA GLY A 11 10.26 1.08 12.26
C GLY A 11 9.51 0.45 11.09
N TYR A 12 8.32 0.98 10.86
CA TYR A 12 7.41 0.55 9.81
C TYR A 12 6.78 1.75 9.12
N LEU A 13 6.64 1.66 7.81
CA LEU A 13 5.77 2.52 7.02
C LEU A 13 4.46 1.78 6.77
N ILE A 14 3.34 2.44 7.04
CA ILE A 14 2.00 1.87 6.85
C ILE A 14 1.26 2.73 5.84
N ILE A 15 0.77 2.12 4.77
CA ILE A 15 -0.10 2.77 3.78
C ILE A 15 -1.53 2.35 4.10
N LEU A 16 -2.39 3.34 4.32
CA LEU A 16 -3.80 3.20 4.65
C LEU A 16 -4.66 3.63 3.47
N ASN A 17 -5.89 3.12 3.38
CA ASN A 17 -6.88 3.67 2.47
C ASN A 17 -7.21 5.12 2.84
N ALA A 18 -7.22 6.02 1.86
CA ALA A 18 -7.40 7.45 2.09
C ALA A 18 -8.70 7.79 2.85
N ALA A 19 -9.79 7.07 2.55
CA ALA A 19 -11.08 7.27 3.21
C ALA A 19 -11.11 6.76 4.65
N CYS A 20 -10.21 5.85 5.03
CA CYS A 20 -10.20 5.20 6.34
C CYS A 20 -9.08 5.70 7.26
N LYS A 21 -8.14 6.52 6.75
CA LYS A 21 -6.89 6.87 7.42
C LYS A 21 -7.04 7.39 8.85
N ASP A 22 -8.01 8.25 9.11
CA ASP A 22 -8.20 8.86 10.44
C ASP A 22 -8.70 7.83 11.45
N LYS A 23 -9.66 7.00 11.03
CA LYS A 23 -10.20 5.89 11.84
C LYS A 23 -9.14 4.83 12.12
N ASP A 24 -8.39 4.44 11.10
CA ASP A 24 -7.34 3.44 11.26
C ASP A 24 -6.19 3.94 12.12
N PHE A 25 -5.82 5.21 11.97
CA PHE A 25 -4.84 5.87 12.84
C PHE A 25 -5.30 5.89 14.30
N GLU A 26 -6.58 6.16 14.57
CA GLU A 26 -7.16 6.11 15.92
C GLU A 26 -7.11 4.69 16.49
N ILE A 27 -7.51 3.69 15.71
CA ILE A 27 -7.48 2.28 16.13
C ILE A 27 -6.04 1.83 16.44
N LEU A 28 -5.11 2.10 15.53
CA LEU A 28 -3.70 1.76 15.71
C LEU A 28 -3.11 2.45 16.94
N SER A 29 -3.43 3.72 17.16
CA SER A 29 -2.96 4.47 18.32
C SER A 29 -3.46 3.87 19.63
N LYS A 30 -4.73 3.44 19.69
CA LYS A 30 -5.30 2.75 20.86
C LYS A 30 -4.64 1.39 21.11
N ILE A 31 -4.44 0.59 20.06
CA ILE A 31 -3.83 -0.74 20.18
C ILE A 31 -2.38 -0.65 20.62
N LEU A 32 -1.62 0.28 20.05
CA LEU A 32 -0.21 0.46 20.37
C LEU A 32 0.01 1.11 21.75
N ASN A 33 -1.02 1.78 22.29
CA ASN A 33 -1.10 2.25 23.67
C ASN A 33 0.19 2.94 24.16
N ASN A 34 0.68 3.91 23.40
CA ASN A 34 1.91 4.66 23.66
C ASN A 34 3.21 3.83 23.77
N LYS A 35 3.17 2.54 23.49
CA LYS A 35 4.38 1.69 23.44
C LYS A 35 5.27 2.02 22.25
N PHE A 36 4.68 2.61 21.21
CA PHE A 36 5.38 3.00 19.98
C PHE A 36 4.98 4.42 19.59
N LYS A 37 5.93 5.17 19.04
CA LYS A 37 5.63 6.45 18.43
C LYS A 37 4.96 6.23 17.08
N ILE A 38 3.76 6.72 16.92
CA ILE A 38 3.02 6.69 15.66
C ILE A 38 2.81 8.13 15.15
N LYS A 39 2.96 8.35 13.86
CA LYS A 39 2.77 9.64 13.20
C LYS A 39 1.94 9.44 11.94
N LEU A 40 0.89 10.23 11.77
CA LEU A 40 0.20 10.37 10.49
C LEU A 40 0.98 11.39 9.64
N ASP A 41 1.44 10.95 8.46
CA ASP A 41 2.22 11.80 7.57
C ASP A 41 1.33 12.40 6.47
N ASN A 42 0.92 13.65 6.65
CA ASN A 42 0.12 14.40 5.70
C ASN A 42 0.96 15.27 4.73
N GLU A 43 2.28 15.23 4.87
CA GLU A 43 3.19 16.02 4.02
C GLU A 43 3.60 15.28 2.74
N ARG A 44 3.08 14.07 2.56
CA ARG A 44 3.42 13.20 1.44
C ARG A 44 2.19 12.81 0.64
N SER A 45 2.39 12.68 -0.66
CA SER A 45 1.45 12.10 -1.61
C SER A 45 1.88 10.70 -2.01
N LEU A 46 0.94 9.86 -2.41
CA LEU A 46 1.21 8.53 -2.95
C LEU A 46 0.80 8.50 -4.42
N ILE A 47 1.77 8.19 -5.30
CA ILE A 47 1.56 8.04 -6.74
C ILE A 47 1.74 6.56 -7.09
N ALA A 48 0.79 6.00 -7.81
CA ALA A 48 0.89 4.66 -8.37
C ALA A 48 1.26 4.74 -9.86
N ILE A 49 2.36 4.08 -10.25
CA ILE A 49 2.75 3.88 -11.64
C ILE A 49 2.70 2.39 -11.94
N GLN A 50 1.82 1.98 -12.84
CA GLN A 50 1.45 0.59 -13.04
C GLN A 50 1.50 0.19 -14.51
N GLY A 51 1.71 -1.10 -14.77
CA GLY A 51 1.72 -1.67 -16.11
C GLY A 51 3.10 -2.13 -16.56
N PRO A 52 3.17 -2.85 -17.70
CA PRO A 52 4.38 -3.55 -18.15
C PRO A 52 5.57 -2.62 -18.44
N ARG A 53 5.33 -1.33 -18.71
CA ARG A 53 6.39 -0.33 -18.92
C ARG A 53 6.76 0.46 -17.67
N SER A 54 6.12 0.20 -16.53
CA SER A 54 6.34 0.96 -15.29
C SER A 54 7.79 0.94 -14.82
N VAL A 55 8.47 -0.22 -14.95
CA VAL A 55 9.89 -0.36 -14.61
C VAL A 55 10.78 0.51 -15.48
N GLU A 56 10.57 0.49 -16.80
CA GLU A 56 11.33 1.28 -17.76
C GLU A 56 11.19 2.79 -17.46
N ILE A 57 9.96 3.25 -17.35
CA ILE A 57 9.62 4.66 -17.13
C ILE A 57 10.16 5.13 -15.76
N LEU A 58 9.88 4.41 -14.69
CA LEU A 58 10.31 4.86 -13.38
C LEU A 58 11.84 4.81 -13.20
N ASN A 59 12.50 3.80 -13.78
CA ASN A 59 13.96 3.68 -13.70
C ASN A 59 14.71 4.78 -14.47
N SER A 60 14.08 5.41 -15.46
CA SER A 60 14.65 6.57 -16.15
C SER A 60 14.70 7.83 -15.26
N ILE A 61 13.81 7.91 -14.27
CA ILE A 61 13.67 9.03 -13.34
C ILE A 61 14.37 8.75 -12.01
N ILE A 62 14.21 7.52 -11.52
CA ILE A 62 14.78 7.03 -10.25
C ILE A 62 15.68 5.84 -10.57
N PRO A 63 16.99 6.06 -10.75
CA PRO A 63 17.93 4.98 -11.02
C PRO A 63 17.89 3.90 -9.94
N GLU A 64 18.10 2.64 -10.36
CA GLU A 64 18.17 1.45 -9.51
C GLU A 64 16.82 0.99 -8.92
N VAL A 65 15.70 1.66 -9.20
CA VAL A 65 14.37 1.21 -8.73
C VAL A 65 14.01 -0.19 -9.25
N ASN A 66 14.55 -0.56 -10.40
CA ASN A 66 14.42 -1.89 -11.00
C ASN A 66 15.00 -3.03 -10.13
N LYS A 67 15.86 -2.72 -9.15
CA LYS A 67 16.40 -3.71 -8.20
C LYS A 67 15.39 -4.11 -7.12
N LEU A 68 14.32 -3.34 -6.93
CA LEU A 68 13.26 -3.71 -6.00
C LEU A 68 12.57 -5.00 -6.49
N LYS A 69 12.35 -5.90 -5.55
CA LYS A 69 11.52 -7.09 -5.76
C LYS A 69 10.07 -6.80 -5.44
N PHE A 70 9.15 -7.59 -5.99
CA PHE A 70 7.73 -7.49 -5.65
C PHE A 70 7.52 -7.56 -4.12
N MET A 71 6.67 -6.68 -3.61
CA MET A 71 6.38 -6.48 -2.18
C MET A 71 7.61 -6.09 -1.33
N THR A 72 8.58 -5.42 -1.95
CA THR A 72 9.68 -4.75 -1.21
C THR A 72 9.68 -3.26 -1.48
N GLY A 73 10.32 -2.49 -0.60
CA GLY A 73 10.44 -1.04 -0.74
C GLY A 73 11.77 -0.51 -0.25
N GLY A 74 12.07 0.71 -0.64
CA GLY A 74 13.31 1.39 -0.28
C GLY A 74 13.25 2.90 -0.45
N TRP A 75 14.23 3.57 0.14
CA TRP A 75 14.43 5.01 -0.01
C TRP A 75 15.31 5.29 -1.21
N PHE A 76 14.89 6.26 -2.03
CA PHE A 76 15.60 6.72 -3.21
C PHE A 76 15.76 8.23 -3.18
N ASP A 77 16.78 8.73 -3.89
CA ASP A 77 17.00 10.16 -4.05
C ASP A 77 16.28 10.70 -5.29
N TYR A 78 15.61 11.83 -5.12
CA TYR A 78 15.03 12.60 -6.20
C TYR A 78 15.15 14.09 -5.86
N GLN A 79 15.84 14.88 -6.73
CA GLN A 79 16.07 16.31 -6.53
C GLN A 79 16.57 16.67 -5.11
N SER A 80 17.60 15.92 -4.63
CA SER A 80 18.19 16.09 -3.30
C SER A 80 17.23 15.85 -2.11
N ARG A 81 16.09 15.21 -2.35
CA ARG A 81 15.11 14.80 -1.33
C ARG A 81 14.88 13.30 -1.38
N LYS A 82 14.38 12.76 -0.29
CA LYS A 82 14.07 11.31 -0.22
C LYS A 82 12.61 11.04 -0.54
N LEU A 83 12.40 10.08 -1.43
CA LEU A 83 11.10 9.44 -1.66
C LEU A 83 11.17 7.96 -1.28
N PHE A 84 10.06 7.37 -0.96
CA PHE A 84 9.96 5.95 -0.67
C PHE A 84 9.22 5.25 -1.79
N VAL A 85 9.82 4.23 -2.36
CA VAL A 85 9.24 3.46 -3.46
C VAL A 85 9.00 2.03 -2.99
N THR A 86 7.80 1.51 -3.25
CA THR A 86 7.49 0.08 -3.14
C THR A 86 7.22 -0.48 -4.53
N ARG A 87 7.64 -1.73 -4.78
CA ARG A 87 7.20 -2.46 -5.96
C ARG A 87 5.95 -3.23 -5.61
N SER A 88 4.84 -2.55 -5.74
CA SER A 88 3.51 -2.96 -5.35
C SER A 88 2.47 -2.26 -6.22
N GLY A 89 1.23 -2.71 -6.17
CA GLY A 89 0.17 -2.09 -6.93
C GLY A 89 -1.18 -2.75 -6.71
N TYR A 90 -2.17 -2.25 -7.44
CA TYR A 90 -3.57 -2.60 -7.30
C TYR A 90 -4.23 -2.87 -8.67
N THR A 91 -3.45 -3.40 -9.62
CA THR A 91 -3.90 -3.60 -11.01
C THR A 91 -3.71 -5.03 -11.52
N GLY A 92 -3.04 -5.89 -10.75
CA GLY A 92 -2.64 -7.21 -11.21
C GLY A 92 -1.41 -7.21 -12.12
N GLU A 93 -0.92 -6.04 -12.51
CA GLU A 93 0.29 -5.85 -13.31
C GLU A 93 1.48 -5.42 -12.43
N ASP A 94 2.68 -5.50 -13.00
CA ASP A 94 3.88 -4.97 -12.35
C ASP A 94 3.79 -3.44 -12.22
N GLY A 95 4.32 -2.92 -11.12
CA GLY A 95 4.24 -1.51 -10.86
C GLY A 95 4.84 -1.08 -9.54
N PHE A 96 4.76 0.21 -9.29
CA PHE A 96 5.33 0.85 -8.12
C PHE A 96 4.33 1.83 -7.49
N GLU A 97 4.48 1.99 -6.19
CA GLU A 97 3.85 3.07 -5.44
C GLU A 97 4.96 3.96 -4.87
N VAL A 98 4.88 5.26 -5.17
CA VAL A 98 5.90 6.26 -4.83
C VAL A 98 5.32 7.21 -3.80
N SER A 99 5.84 7.18 -2.58
CA SER A 99 5.54 8.17 -1.55
C SER A 99 6.53 9.33 -1.67
N ILE A 100 6.03 10.49 -2.01
CA ILE A 100 6.78 11.71 -2.33
C ILE A 100 6.25 12.90 -1.54
N LEU A 101 7.11 13.88 -1.23
CA LEU A 101 6.68 15.13 -0.58
C LEU A 101 5.71 15.91 -1.48
N ASN A 102 4.72 16.55 -0.87
CA ASN A 102 3.66 17.26 -1.59
C ASN A 102 4.18 18.37 -2.51
N ASP A 103 5.26 19.05 -2.13
CA ASP A 103 5.90 20.10 -2.92
C ASP A 103 6.61 19.62 -4.19
N LEU A 104 6.88 18.33 -4.29
CA LEU A 104 7.55 17.70 -5.44
C LEU A 104 6.60 16.92 -6.36
N VAL A 105 5.36 16.67 -5.93
CA VAL A 105 4.45 15.73 -6.58
C VAL A 105 4.10 16.13 -8.01
N GLU A 106 3.85 17.41 -8.22
CA GLU A 106 3.46 17.93 -9.54
C GLU A 106 4.60 17.78 -10.56
N ASN A 107 5.81 18.20 -10.19
CA ASN A 107 6.98 18.06 -11.04
C ASN A 107 7.33 16.59 -11.32
N PHE A 108 7.23 15.74 -10.30
CA PHE A 108 7.46 14.31 -10.45
C PHE A 108 6.44 13.67 -11.40
N THR A 109 5.17 14.01 -11.27
CA THR A 109 4.10 13.52 -12.16
C THR A 109 4.34 13.97 -13.60
N GLN A 110 4.75 15.23 -13.81
CA GLN A 110 5.08 15.72 -15.16
C GLN A 110 6.25 14.93 -15.77
N ASN A 111 7.30 14.66 -15.00
CA ASN A 111 8.42 13.84 -15.48
C ASN A 111 8.00 12.42 -15.87
N LEU A 112 7.04 11.83 -15.16
CA LEU A 112 6.47 10.52 -15.54
C LEU A 112 5.74 10.61 -16.88
N ILE A 113 4.91 11.63 -17.08
CA ILE A 113 4.17 11.86 -18.32
C ILE A 113 5.15 12.07 -19.49
N ASP A 114 6.15 12.91 -19.30
CA ASP A 114 7.18 13.20 -20.32
C ASP A 114 8.00 11.94 -20.67
N SER A 115 8.10 10.99 -19.73
CA SER A 115 8.73 9.68 -19.94
C SER A 115 7.79 8.63 -20.56
N GLY A 116 6.55 9.00 -20.87
CA GLY A 116 5.58 8.15 -21.58
C GLY A 116 4.58 7.43 -20.68
N ALA A 117 4.38 7.88 -19.44
CA ALA A 117 3.25 7.44 -18.63
C ALA A 117 1.97 8.18 -19.04
N GLU A 118 0.84 7.51 -18.96
CA GLU A 118 -0.48 8.08 -19.21
C GLU A 118 -1.24 8.29 -17.91
N LEU A 119 -2.00 9.37 -17.82
CA LEU A 119 -2.89 9.61 -16.69
C LEU A 119 -4.12 8.71 -16.79
N ILE A 120 -4.36 7.94 -15.74
CA ILE A 120 -5.43 6.95 -15.67
C ILE A 120 -6.50 7.39 -14.66
N GLY A 121 -7.76 7.33 -15.05
CA GLY A 121 -8.89 7.66 -14.20
C GLY A 121 -9.22 6.55 -13.19
N LEU A 122 -9.94 6.91 -12.12
CA LEU A 122 -10.36 5.98 -11.06
C LEU A 122 -11.22 4.82 -11.58
N GLY A 123 -12.02 5.03 -12.64
CA GLY A 123 -12.81 3.94 -13.25
C GLY A 123 -11.92 2.82 -13.81
N ALA A 124 -10.83 3.16 -14.49
CA ALA A 124 -9.88 2.15 -14.97
C ALA A 124 -9.17 1.42 -13.81
N ARG A 125 -8.79 2.14 -12.75
CA ARG A 125 -8.23 1.54 -11.54
C ARG A 125 -9.20 0.54 -10.91
N ASP A 126 -10.48 0.87 -10.83
CA ASP A 126 -11.50 -0.03 -10.26
C ASP A 126 -11.75 -1.27 -11.13
N THR A 127 -11.78 -1.12 -12.45
CA THR A 127 -11.88 -2.25 -13.38
C THR A 127 -10.69 -3.18 -13.25
N LEU A 128 -9.47 -2.63 -13.27
CA LEU A 128 -8.23 -3.42 -13.19
C LEU A 128 -8.12 -4.20 -11.87
N ARG A 129 -8.44 -3.57 -10.73
CA ARG A 129 -8.40 -4.28 -9.44
C ARG A 129 -9.42 -5.43 -9.39
N LEU A 130 -10.61 -5.24 -9.96
CA LEU A 130 -11.65 -6.26 -10.05
C LEU A 130 -11.19 -7.45 -10.90
N GLU A 131 -10.63 -7.19 -12.07
CA GLU A 131 -10.07 -8.23 -12.94
C GLU A 131 -8.93 -8.99 -12.26
N ALA A 132 -8.14 -8.32 -11.43
CA ALA A 132 -7.08 -8.92 -10.63
C ALA A 132 -7.59 -9.66 -9.37
N GLY A 133 -8.90 -9.58 -9.05
CA GLY A 133 -9.47 -10.20 -7.87
C GLY A 133 -9.10 -9.51 -6.55
N LEU A 134 -8.79 -8.20 -6.59
CA LEU A 134 -8.40 -7.42 -5.43
C LEU A 134 -9.61 -6.73 -4.81
N CYS A 135 -9.79 -6.91 -3.50
CA CYS A 135 -10.88 -6.30 -2.74
C CYS A 135 -10.68 -4.79 -2.58
N LEU A 136 -11.80 -4.06 -2.43
CA LEU A 136 -11.82 -2.66 -2.07
C LEU A 136 -12.65 -2.46 -0.80
N TYR A 137 -12.12 -1.72 0.17
CA TYR A 137 -12.88 -1.34 1.36
C TYR A 137 -14.07 -0.43 0.98
N GLY A 138 -15.24 -0.76 1.49
CA GLY A 138 -16.50 -0.14 1.10
C GLY A 138 -17.29 -0.92 0.03
N HIS A 139 -16.68 -1.95 -0.57
CA HIS A 139 -17.28 -2.86 -1.55
C HIS A 139 -17.23 -4.30 -1.03
N GLU A 140 -16.14 -5.03 -1.31
CA GLU A 140 -15.98 -6.41 -0.85
C GLU A 140 -15.57 -6.49 0.62
N LEU A 141 -14.98 -5.43 1.17
CA LEU A 141 -14.57 -5.30 2.57
C LEU A 141 -15.40 -4.24 3.29
N ASP A 142 -15.87 -4.55 4.49
CA ASP A 142 -16.56 -3.63 5.38
C ASP A 142 -16.42 -4.08 6.87
N LEU A 143 -17.09 -3.38 7.78
CA LEU A 143 -17.05 -3.70 9.21
C LEU A 143 -17.70 -5.04 9.59
N ASN A 144 -18.49 -5.63 8.72
CA ASN A 144 -19.27 -6.85 8.99
C ASN A 144 -18.60 -8.09 8.37
N LYS A 145 -17.72 -7.91 7.38
CA LYS A 145 -17.03 -8.99 6.68
C LYS A 145 -15.68 -9.29 7.30
N THR A 146 -15.39 -10.56 7.47
CA THR A 146 -14.09 -11.00 7.94
C THR A 146 -13.11 -11.23 6.80
N PRO A 147 -11.79 -11.26 7.07
CA PRO A 147 -10.80 -11.65 6.06
C PRO A 147 -11.05 -13.05 5.45
N ILE A 148 -11.72 -13.93 6.17
CA ILE A 148 -12.03 -15.26 5.66
C ILE A 148 -13.14 -15.20 4.61
N GLU A 149 -14.21 -14.45 4.88
CA GLU A 149 -15.32 -14.22 3.95
C GLU A 149 -14.86 -13.49 2.68
N ALA A 150 -13.85 -12.64 2.80
CA ALA A 150 -13.23 -11.91 1.69
C ALA A 150 -12.12 -12.69 0.96
N ASN A 151 -11.91 -13.98 1.28
CA ASN A 151 -10.83 -14.82 0.72
C ASN A 151 -9.41 -14.27 0.99
N LEU A 152 -9.22 -13.56 2.10
CA LEU A 152 -7.94 -12.96 2.50
C LEU A 152 -7.23 -13.74 3.62
N LYS A 153 -7.56 -15.02 3.81
CA LYS A 153 -6.91 -15.89 4.79
C LYS A 153 -5.38 -15.88 4.68
N TRP A 154 -4.87 -15.77 3.47
CA TRP A 154 -3.44 -15.74 3.17
C TRP A 154 -2.71 -14.53 3.80
N ALA A 155 -3.41 -13.43 4.07
CA ALA A 155 -2.85 -12.24 4.73
C ALA A 155 -2.59 -12.44 6.23
N ILE A 156 -3.18 -13.48 6.83
CA ILE A 156 -2.98 -13.81 8.25
C ILE A 156 -1.89 -14.86 8.37
N SER A 157 -0.85 -14.60 9.17
CA SER A 157 0.25 -15.56 9.32
C SER A 157 -0.23 -16.89 9.91
N LYS A 158 0.39 -17.99 9.49
CA LYS A 158 0.06 -19.34 9.99
C LYS A 158 0.20 -19.43 11.51
N GLU A 159 1.20 -18.76 12.08
CA GLU A 159 1.42 -18.71 13.51
C GLU A 159 0.23 -18.05 14.24
N ARG A 160 -0.27 -16.91 13.72
CA ARG A 160 -1.45 -16.23 14.28
C ARG A 160 -2.71 -17.05 14.14
N LEU A 161 -2.89 -17.74 13.03
CA LEU A 161 -4.03 -18.64 12.86
C LEU A 161 -4.01 -19.83 13.84
N SER A 162 -2.83 -20.32 14.20
CA SER A 162 -2.67 -21.42 15.17
C SER A 162 -2.82 -20.96 16.62
N ASN A 163 -2.23 -19.82 16.97
CA ASN A 163 -2.10 -19.37 18.35
C ASN A 163 -3.16 -18.34 18.77
N GLY A 164 -3.89 -17.74 17.80
CA GLY A 164 -4.81 -16.64 18.10
C GLY A 164 -4.08 -15.40 18.62
N GLY A 165 -4.70 -14.69 19.57
CA GLY A 165 -4.09 -13.55 20.27
C GLY A 165 -4.04 -12.26 19.47
N PHE A 166 -4.88 -12.12 18.44
CA PHE A 166 -5.12 -10.90 17.70
C PHE A 166 -6.61 -10.53 17.74
N LEU A 167 -6.92 -9.27 17.44
CA LEU A 167 -8.31 -8.81 17.46
C LEU A 167 -9.17 -9.58 16.47
N GLY A 168 -10.30 -10.12 16.93
CA GLY A 168 -11.21 -10.93 16.12
C GLY A 168 -10.78 -12.39 15.93
N SER A 169 -9.69 -12.85 16.56
CA SER A 169 -9.16 -14.21 16.40
C SER A 169 -10.21 -15.30 16.62
N ASP A 170 -11.09 -15.16 17.63
CA ASP A 170 -12.09 -16.16 17.97
C ASP A 170 -13.10 -16.38 16.83
N LYS A 171 -13.55 -15.28 16.18
CA LYS A 171 -14.44 -15.35 15.02
C LYS A 171 -13.72 -15.95 13.81
N ILE A 172 -12.52 -15.49 13.54
CA ILE A 172 -11.71 -15.92 12.38
C ILE A 172 -11.35 -17.39 12.47
N ILE A 173 -10.88 -17.86 13.65
CA ILE A 173 -10.50 -19.26 13.84
C ILE A 173 -11.71 -20.18 13.70
N LYS A 174 -12.88 -19.79 14.21
CA LYS A 174 -14.13 -20.54 14.02
C LYS A 174 -14.54 -20.70 12.55
N GLN A 175 -14.26 -19.69 11.71
CA GLN A 175 -14.62 -19.75 10.29
C GLN A 175 -13.68 -20.64 9.46
N ILE A 176 -12.54 -21.01 10.00
CA ILE A 176 -11.55 -21.85 9.31
C ILE A 176 -11.72 -23.34 9.64
N GLN A 177 -12.33 -23.64 10.80
CA GLN A 177 -12.67 -24.99 11.23
C GLN A 177 -13.86 -25.56 10.47
#